data_d35a280876967b1d2efcc317f610a265
#
_entry.id   d35a280876967b1d2efcc317f610a265
#
_cell.length_a   1.000
_cell.length_b   1.000
_cell.length_c   1.000
_cell.angle_alpha   90.00
_cell.angle_beta   90.00
_cell.angle_gamma   90.00
#
_symmetry.space_group_name_H-M   'P 1'
#
loop_
_entity.id
_entity.type
_entity.pdbx_description
1 polymer ?
#
loop_
_entity_poly.entity_id
_entity_poly.type
_entity_poly.pdbx_seq_one_letter_code
_entity_poly.pdbx_strand_id
1 'polypeptide(L)' 'MLKHHLGPKKDWKQEDWLQHAWVQNHNPWISDEDREYWEDKIKELS' A
#
# COMPACT_ATOMS: atom_id res chain seq x y z
N MET A 1 -16.83 -10.10 -12.11
CA MET A 1 -16.36 -10.01 -11.81
C MET A 1 -15.71 -9.62 -11.19
N LEU A 2 -15.26 -9.74 -10.84
CA LEU A 2 -14.72 -9.49 -10.24
C LEU A 2 -13.65 -9.30 -10.04
N LYS A 3 -13.19 -8.98 -10.09
CA LYS A 3 -12.23 -8.91 -9.89
C LYS A 3 -11.81 -8.22 -8.98
N HIS A 4 -11.58 -8.23 -8.20
CA HIS A 4 -11.19 -7.66 -7.34
C HIS A 4 -10.07 -7.54 -7.08
N HIS A 5 -9.70 -7.14 -6.90
CA HIS A 5 -8.71 -7.13 -6.84
C HIS A 5 -8.15 -6.84 -5.77
N LEU A 6 -7.24 -7.09 -5.54
CA LEU A 6 -6.49 -7.06 -4.42
C LEU A 6 -5.75 -5.84 -4.25
N GLY A 7 -5.39 -5.18 -5.19
CA GLY A 7 -4.61 -3.99 -5.10
C GLY A 7 -5.46 -2.78 -4.92
N PRO A 8 -4.85 -1.61 -4.65
CA PRO A 8 -5.57 -0.36 -4.56
C PRO A 8 -6.24 -0.01 -5.88
N LYS A 9 -7.30 0.72 -5.80
CA LYS A 9 -8.05 1.08 -6.98
C LYS A 9 -7.51 2.35 -7.59
N LYS A 10 -7.77 2.52 -8.87
CA LYS A 10 -7.26 3.67 -9.57
C LYS A 10 -7.84 4.98 -9.07
N ASP A 11 -9.06 4.93 -8.59
CA ASP A 11 -9.73 6.14 -8.15
C ASP A 11 -9.48 6.44 -6.68
N TRP A 12 -8.54 5.75 -6.07
CA TRP A 12 -8.19 6.04 -4.70
C TRP A 12 -7.49 7.39 -4.63
N LYS A 13 -7.78 8.11 -3.58
CA LYS A 13 -7.12 9.38 -3.32
C LYS A 13 -5.78 9.12 -2.65
N GLN A 14 -4.98 10.18 -2.58
CA GLN A 14 -3.68 10.06 -1.95
C GLN A 14 -3.78 9.53 -0.54
N GLU A 15 -4.79 9.97 0.19
CA GLU A 15 -4.99 9.53 1.57
C GLU A 15 -5.25 8.03 1.63
N ASP A 16 -6.06 7.55 0.71
CA ASP A 16 -6.36 6.12 0.68
C ASP A 16 -5.10 5.31 0.39
N TRP A 17 -4.32 5.76 -0.57
CA TRP A 17 -3.07 5.10 -0.91
C TRP A 17 -2.13 5.10 0.29
N LEU A 18 -2.02 6.23 0.95
CA LEU A 18 -1.12 6.36 2.09
C LEU A 18 -1.55 5.44 3.22
N GLN A 19 -2.83 5.39 3.48
CA GLN A 19 -3.34 4.50 4.53
C GLN A 19 -3.06 3.05 4.19
N HIS A 20 -3.28 2.69 2.93
CA HIS A 20 -3.02 1.33 2.49
C HIS A 20 -1.53 0.98 2.67
N ALA A 21 -0.66 1.90 2.30
CA ALA A 21 0.77 1.69 2.44
C ALA A 21 1.17 1.49 3.90
N TRP A 22 0.58 2.28 4.78
CA TRP A 22 0.86 2.14 6.21
C TRP A 22 0.42 0.79 6.73
N VAL A 23 -0.77 0.36 6.32
CA VAL A 23 -1.28 -0.94 6.76
C VAL A 23 -0.35 -2.05 6.29
N GLN A 24 0.07 -2.00 5.04
CA GLN A 24 0.96 -3.02 4.50
C GLN A 24 2.32 -2.99 5.19
N ASN A 25 2.82 -1.80 5.45
CA ASN A 25 4.12 -1.66 6.07
C ASN A 25 4.14 -2.20 7.49
N HIS A 26 3.00 -2.21 8.15
CA HIS A 26 2.90 -2.69 9.52
C HIS A 26 2.58 -4.17 9.60
N ASN A 27 2.41 -4.82 8.47
CA ASN A 27 2.10 -6.24 8.45
C ASN A 27 3.31 -7.04 8.93
N PRO A 28 3.18 -7.81 10.02
CA PRO A 28 4.33 -8.56 10.55
C PRO A 28 4.78 -9.69 9.63
N TRP A 29 3.95 -10.09 8.69
CA TRP A 29 4.29 -11.17 7.77
C TRP A 29 4.88 -10.69 6.46
N ILE A 30 5.07 -9.40 6.33
CA ILE A 30 5.56 -8.83 5.08
C ILE A 30 7.06 -9.09 4.96
N SER A 31 7.52 -9.32 3.74
CA SER A 31 8.94 -9.53 3.51
C SER A 31 9.68 -8.20 3.56
N ASP A 32 11.01 -8.28 3.65
CA ASP A 32 11.82 -7.07 3.70
C ASP A 32 11.68 -6.26 2.42
N GLU A 33 11.63 -6.96 1.29
CA GLU A 33 11.47 -6.27 0.01
C GLU A 33 10.17 -5.51 -0.06
N ASP A 34 9.10 -6.17 0.38
CA ASP A 34 7.79 -5.52 0.35
C ASP A 34 7.77 -4.34 1.32
N ARG A 35 8.42 -4.50 2.46
CA ARG A 35 8.46 -3.43 3.43
C ARG A 35 9.16 -2.20 2.85
N GLU A 36 10.26 -2.41 2.17
CA GLU A 36 10.97 -1.31 1.55
C GLU A 36 10.09 -0.63 0.50
N TYR A 37 9.39 -1.43 -0.26
CA TYR A 37 8.51 -0.89 -1.28
C TYR A 37 7.47 0.04 -0.66
N TRP A 38 6.84 -0.42 0.43
CA TRP A 38 5.80 0.39 1.07
C TRP A 38 6.36 1.59 1.78
N GLU A 39 7.56 1.48 2.32
CA GLU A 39 8.21 2.64 2.92
C GLU A 39 8.44 3.73 1.88
N ASP A 40 8.88 3.32 0.70
CA ASP A 40 9.06 4.25 -0.38
C ASP A 40 7.75 4.91 -0.75
N LYS A 41 6.70 4.12 -0.84
CA LYS A 41 5.39 4.66 -1.17
C LYS A 41 4.92 5.66 -0.13
N ILE A 42 5.16 5.37 1.13
CA ILE A 42 4.76 6.27 2.18
C ILE A 42 5.48 7.61 2.02
N LYS A 43 6.76 7.56 1.74
CA LYS A 43 7.51 8.80 1.53
C LYS A 43 7.00 9.56 0.32
N GLU A 44 6.71 8.83 -0.73
CA GLU A 44 6.22 9.45 -1.95
C GLU A 44 4.89 10.16 -1.72
N LEU A 45 4.03 9.53 -0.94
CA LEU A 45 2.69 10.04 -0.74
C LEU A 45 2.59 11.06 0.37
N SER A 46 3.61 11.20 1.18
CA SER A 46 3.57 12.13 2.32
C SER A 46 3.86 13.59 1.98
#